data_f22ccd4c03dfb781e43c621c088572d3
#
_entry.id   f22ccd4c03dfb781e43c621c088572d3
#
_cell.length_a   1.000
_cell.length_b   1.000
_cell.length_c   1.000
_cell.angle_alpha   90.00
_cell.angle_beta   90.00
_cell.angle_gamma   90.00
#
_symmetry.space_group_name_H-M   'P 1'
#
loop_
_entity.id
_entity.type
_entity.pdbx_description
1 polymer ?
#
loop_
_entity_poly.entity_id
_entity_poly.type
_entity_poly.pdbx_seq_one_letter_code
_entity_poly.pdbx_strand_id
1 'polypeptide(L)'
;MWSKEQVLAGSYQELSDCLMDLLKYEMVGIILDDCTIGLVNKMLENTQLMLDNIDEFEWSDVMKVRQSNYTAIRLINTLLINQYDKIFTHKR
;
A
#
# COMPACT_ATOMS: atom_id res chain seq x y z
N MET A 1 -7.01 20.53 12.16
CA MET A 1 -6.34 20.49 10.84
C MET A 1 -5.18 19.50 10.89
N TRP A 2 -5.03 18.67 9.89
CA TRP A 2 -3.97 17.66 9.82
C TRP A 2 -2.66 18.30 9.37
N SER A 3 -1.57 17.93 10.01
CA SER A 3 -0.23 18.34 9.57
C SER A 3 0.22 17.42 8.41
N LYS A 4 1.25 17.87 7.67
CA LYS A 4 1.87 17.03 6.63
C LYS A 4 2.34 15.70 7.21
N GLU A 5 2.95 15.71 8.39
CA GLU A 5 3.42 14.51 9.07
C GLU A 5 2.28 13.56 9.39
N GLN A 6 1.16 14.06 9.89
CA GLN A 6 0.00 13.24 10.20
C GLN A 6 -0.58 12.58 8.95
N VAL A 7 -0.67 13.33 7.84
CA VAL A 7 -1.18 12.81 6.57
C VAL A 7 -0.28 11.69 6.04
N LEU A 8 1.03 11.91 6.02
CA LEU A 8 1.97 10.90 5.53
C LEU A 8 2.09 9.70 6.48
N ALA A 9 2.05 9.92 7.78
CA ALA A 9 2.06 8.83 8.74
C ALA A 9 0.84 7.93 8.57
N GLY A 10 -0.33 8.52 8.33
CA GLY A 10 -1.55 7.76 8.02
C GLY A 10 -1.41 6.96 6.73
N SER A 11 -0.85 7.56 5.68
CA SER A 11 -0.60 6.88 4.41
C SER A 11 0.41 5.73 4.57
N TYR A 12 1.46 5.94 5.34
CA TYR A 12 2.44 4.90 5.67
C TYR A 12 1.77 3.72 6.37
N GLN A 13 0.91 4.00 7.35
CA GLN A 13 0.21 2.96 8.10
C GLN A 13 -0.72 2.15 7.18
N GLU A 14 -1.41 2.80 6.25
CA GLU A 14 -2.26 2.12 5.29
C GLU A 14 -1.44 1.18 4.38
N LEU A 15 -0.26 1.62 3.94
CA LEU A 15 0.65 0.77 3.15
C LEU A 15 1.15 -0.42 3.97
N SER A 16 1.51 -0.18 5.23
CA SER A 16 1.99 -1.22 6.13
C SER A 16 0.90 -2.27 6.37
N ASP A 17 -0.34 -1.84 6.59
CA ASP A 17 -1.48 -2.75 6.75
C ASP A 17 -1.73 -3.55 5.47
N CYS A 18 -1.60 -2.91 4.31
CA CYS A 18 -1.71 -3.57 3.01
C CYS A 18 -0.65 -4.67 2.85
N LEU A 19 0.60 -4.38 3.23
CA LEU A 19 1.68 -5.36 3.18
C LEU A 19 1.40 -6.55 4.11
N MET A 20 0.89 -6.30 5.31
CA MET A 20 0.53 -7.37 6.24
C MET A 20 -0.58 -8.25 5.67
N ASP A 21 -1.56 -7.66 5.01
CA ASP A 21 -2.62 -8.41 4.34
C ASP A 21 -2.07 -9.27 3.20
N LEU A 22 -1.16 -8.73 2.40
CA LEU A 22 -0.49 -9.49 1.34
C LEU A 22 0.21 -10.72 1.88
N LEU A 23 0.93 -10.58 2.97
CA LEU A 23 1.64 -11.69 3.61
C LEU A 23 0.68 -12.73 4.17
N LYS A 24 -0.45 -12.32 4.71
CA LYS A 24 -1.50 -13.24 5.18
C LYS A 24 -2.10 -14.05 4.03
N TYR A 25 -2.38 -13.41 2.91
CA TYR A 25 -2.92 -14.09 1.73
C TYR A 25 -1.91 -15.09 1.15
N GLU A 26 -0.64 -14.74 1.17
CA GLU A 26 0.42 -15.67 0.74
C GLU A 26 0.44 -16.92 1.61
N MET A 27 0.24 -16.79 2.92
CA MET A 27 0.20 -17.90 3.85
C MET A 27 -0.95 -18.87 3.57
N VAL A 28 -2.05 -18.42 2.99
CA VAL A 28 -3.18 -19.29 2.63
C VAL A 28 -3.13 -19.75 1.17
N GLY A 29 -1.99 -19.58 0.52
CA GLY A 29 -1.76 -20.11 -0.83
C GLY A 29 -2.14 -19.20 -1.98
N ILE A 30 -2.53 -17.95 -1.69
CA ILE A 30 -2.76 -16.96 -2.74
C ILE A 30 -1.41 -16.35 -3.07
N ILE A 31 -0.83 -16.80 -4.17
CA ILE A 31 0.48 -16.33 -4.60
C ILE A 31 0.29 -15.07 -5.42
N LEU A 32 0.82 -13.97 -4.90
CA LEU A 32 0.94 -12.73 -5.64
C LEU A 32 2.35 -12.63 -6.20
N ASP A 33 2.47 -11.88 -7.30
CA ASP A 33 3.75 -11.59 -7.90
C ASP A 33 4.68 -10.92 -6.88
N ASP A 34 5.92 -11.41 -6.80
CA ASP A 34 6.96 -10.81 -5.94
C ASP A 34 7.13 -9.32 -6.22
N CYS A 35 6.86 -8.89 -7.46
CA CYS A 35 6.89 -7.48 -7.84
C CYS A 35 5.89 -6.63 -7.03
N THR A 36 4.73 -7.19 -6.68
CA THR A 36 3.72 -6.46 -5.91
C THR A 36 4.22 -6.16 -4.50
N ILE A 37 4.79 -7.15 -3.84
CA ILE A 37 5.37 -6.98 -2.49
C ILE A 37 6.55 -6.01 -2.55
N GLY A 38 7.40 -6.13 -3.55
CA GLY A 38 8.52 -5.22 -3.77
C GLY A 38 8.07 -3.77 -4.00
N LEU A 39 6.98 -3.59 -4.75
CA LEU A 39 6.40 -2.27 -4.98
C LEU A 39 5.91 -1.62 -3.68
N VAL A 40 5.18 -2.38 -2.86
CA VAL A 40 4.68 -1.86 -1.58
C VAL A 40 5.83 -1.49 -0.66
N ASN A 41 6.87 -2.32 -0.58
CA ASN A 41 8.08 -2.03 0.19
C ASN A 41 8.75 -0.75 -0.29
N LYS A 42 8.85 -0.56 -1.60
CA LYS A 42 9.44 0.65 -2.19
C LYS A 42 8.63 1.89 -1.85
N MET A 43 7.31 1.78 -1.90
CA MET A 43 6.43 2.89 -1.54
C MET A 43 6.53 3.23 -0.05
N LEU A 44 6.68 2.22 0.81
CA LEU A 44 6.94 2.44 2.24
C LEU A 44 8.24 3.20 2.45
N GLU A 45 9.32 2.78 1.79
CA GLU A 45 10.61 3.47 1.87
C GLU A 45 10.51 4.93 1.42
N ASN A 46 9.87 5.17 0.29
CA ASN A 46 9.72 6.52 -0.26
C ASN A 46 8.89 7.41 0.67
N THR A 47 7.83 6.88 1.25
CA THR A 47 7.00 7.62 2.21
C THR A 47 7.78 7.94 3.47
N GLN A 48 8.59 7.00 3.96
CA GLN A 48 9.44 7.22 5.14
C GLN A 48 10.50 8.29 4.87
N LEU A 49 11.14 8.26 3.69
CA LEU A 49 12.11 9.28 3.31
C LEU A 49 11.47 10.68 3.28
N MET A 50 10.26 10.79 2.76
CA MET A 50 9.53 12.05 2.76
C MET A 50 9.21 12.50 4.20
N LEU A 51 8.79 11.59 5.08
CA LEU A 51 8.55 11.88 6.49
C LEU A 51 9.82 12.39 7.18
N ASP A 52 10.96 11.76 6.92
CA ASP A 52 12.23 12.15 7.53
C ASP A 52 12.70 13.54 7.09
N ASN A 53 12.23 14.01 5.93
CA ASN A 53 12.59 15.31 5.35
C ASN A 53 11.35 16.17 5.10
N ILE A 54 10.36 16.07 5.95
CA ILE A 54 9.01 16.64 5.71
C ILE A 54 9.03 18.14 5.46
N ASP A 55 9.94 18.86 6.11
CA ASP A 55 10.04 20.33 5.96
C ASP A 55 10.52 20.76 4.57
N GLU A 56 11.12 19.85 3.81
CA GLU A 56 11.60 20.12 2.46
C GLU A 56 10.50 19.97 1.40
N PHE A 57 9.34 19.44 1.78
CA PHE A 57 8.25 19.15 0.86
C PHE A 57 7.06 20.06 1.09
N GLU A 58 6.41 20.44 -0.01
CA GLU A 58 5.19 21.22 0.03
C GLU A 58 3.95 20.32 0.20
N TRP A 59 2.83 20.91 0.57
CA TRP A 59 1.56 20.18 0.66
C TRP A 59 1.20 19.45 -0.64
N SER A 60 1.46 20.07 -1.80
CA SER A 60 1.19 19.44 -3.08
C SER A 60 1.96 18.13 -3.26
N ASP A 61 3.21 18.08 -2.81
CA ASP A 61 4.05 16.87 -2.89
C ASP A 61 3.50 15.78 -1.97
N VAL A 62 3.14 16.17 -0.75
CA VAL A 62 2.57 15.26 0.25
C VAL A 62 1.27 14.64 -0.26
N MET A 63 0.39 15.45 -0.84
CA MET A 63 -0.89 14.98 -1.36
C MET A 63 -0.71 14.06 -2.57
N LYS A 64 0.28 14.31 -3.43
CA LYS A 64 0.60 13.42 -4.55
C LYS A 64 1.04 12.04 -4.08
N VAL A 65 1.92 11.99 -3.08
CA VAL A 65 2.39 10.72 -2.52
C VAL A 65 1.23 9.98 -1.85
N ARG A 66 0.43 10.67 -1.07
CA ARG A 66 -0.76 10.09 -0.43
C ARG A 66 -1.70 9.49 -1.47
N GLN A 67 -1.99 10.23 -2.53
CA GLN A 67 -2.88 9.77 -3.61
C GLN A 67 -2.29 8.56 -4.34
N SER A 68 -0.99 8.59 -4.63
CA SER A 68 -0.29 7.48 -5.26
C SER A 68 -0.37 6.21 -4.40
N ASN A 69 -0.10 6.33 -3.10
CA ASN A 69 -0.17 5.23 -2.16
C ASN A 69 -1.58 4.65 -2.08
N TYR A 70 -2.57 5.51 -1.98
CA TYR A 70 -3.99 5.11 -1.93
C TYR A 70 -4.42 4.36 -3.19
N THR A 71 -4.03 4.86 -4.36
CA THR A 71 -4.34 4.22 -5.64
C THR A 71 -3.73 2.83 -5.72
N ALA A 72 -2.48 2.69 -5.29
CA ALA A 72 -1.80 1.39 -5.28
C ALA A 72 -2.51 0.39 -4.35
N ILE A 73 -2.89 0.83 -3.16
CA ILE A 73 -3.61 -0.01 -2.19
C ILE A 73 -4.94 -0.48 -2.78
N ARG A 74 -5.68 0.39 -3.43
CA ARG A 74 -6.95 0.03 -4.06
C ARG A 74 -6.78 -1.00 -5.17
N LEU A 75 -5.76 -0.82 -6.01
CA LEU A 75 -5.46 -1.77 -7.09
C LEU A 75 -5.08 -3.14 -6.51
N ILE A 76 -4.25 -3.16 -5.48
CA ILE A 76 -3.82 -4.40 -4.83
C ILE A 76 -5.02 -5.11 -4.21
N ASN A 77 -5.89 -4.39 -3.51
CA ASN A 77 -7.08 -4.97 -2.90
C ASN A 77 -8.01 -5.56 -3.97
N THR A 78 -8.16 -4.90 -5.11
CA THR A 78 -8.95 -5.42 -6.22
C THR A 78 -8.36 -6.72 -6.77
N LEU A 79 -7.03 -6.78 -6.91
CA LEU A 79 -6.35 -7.99 -7.37
C LEU A 79 -6.52 -9.14 -6.37
N LEU A 80 -6.42 -8.86 -5.07
CA LEU A 80 -6.61 -9.86 -4.02
C LEU A 80 -8.03 -10.43 -4.04
N ILE A 81 -9.03 -9.57 -4.16
CA ILE A 81 -10.45 -9.99 -4.23
C ILE A 81 -10.65 -10.88 -5.45
N ASN A 82 -10.12 -10.50 -6.61
CA ASN A 82 -10.25 -11.28 -7.84
C ASN A 82 -9.58 -12.65 -7.71
N GLN A 83 -8.41 -12.71 -7.10
CA GLN A 83 -7.71 -13.99 -6.87
C GLN A 83 -8.48 -14.88 -5.90
N TYR A 84 -8.99 -14.29 -4.84
CA TYR A 84 -9.81 -15.01 -3.86
C TYR A 84 -11.05 -15.61 -4.53
N ASP A 85 -11.77 -14.81 -5.32
CA ASP A 85 -12.97 -15.27 -6.02
C ASP A 85 -12.66 -16.41 -6.99
N LYS A 86 -11.56 -16.34 -7.73
CA LYS A 86 -11.14 -17.40 -8.63
C LYS A 86 -10.89 -18.71 -7.89
N ILE A 87 -10.24 -18.65 -6.73
CA ILE A 87 -9.92 -19.86 -5.96
C ILE A 87 -11.17 -20.49 -5.37
N PHE A 88 -12.08 -19.69 -4.84
CA PHE A 88 -13.26 -20.22 -4.15
C PHE A 88 -14.46 -20.46 -5.06
N THR A 89 -14.55 -19.76 -6.19
CA THR A 89 -15.66 -19.95 -7.14
C THR A 89 -15.46 -21.16 -8.04
N HIS A 90 -14.22 -21.52 -8.36
CA HIS A 90 -13.92 -22.66 -9.24
C HIS A 90 -13.98 -24.03 -8.57
N LYS A 91 -14.25 -24.08 -7.27
CA LYS A 91 -14.32 -25.33 -6.53
C LYS A 91 -15.73 -25.94 -6.45
N ARG A 92 -16.64 -25.45 -7.24
CA ARG A 92 -17.98 -26.04 -7.31
C ARG A 92 -18.05 -27.26 -8.19
#